data_373f38aef06798400a946e29f6690c5f
#
_entry.id   373f38aef06798400a946e29f6690c5f
#
_cell.length_a   1.000
_cell.length_b   1.000
_cell.length_c   1.000
_cell.angle_alpha   90.00
_cell.angle_beta   90.00
_cell.angle_gamma   90.00
#
_symmetry.space_group_name_H-M   'P 1'
#
loop_
_entity.id
_entity.type
_entity.pdbx_description
1 polymer ?
#
loop_
_entity_poly.entity_id
_entity_poly.type
_entity_poly.pdbx_seq_one_letter_code
_entity_poly.pdbx_strand_id
1 'polypeptide(L)'
;LREDRRHIHDNDAIAIIQQSSLPINLECSINNDIIDIVCKLKPARATLVPENRNEVTTEGGLDVKGNYEKLQKVIDKLHENEIEVSLFIDPNEEIIELSSQLEVEFIELHTGTFANIYAMLHSNLAQTHHSIKELELSKNELKNRLNKSIKEIQTSSKLAKKLNLKVAAGHGLNYQNVKLISQIPEIEELNIGQSIIARSVFIGLSQAIIDMKELIKND
;
A
#
# COMPACT_ATOMS: atom_id res chain seq x y z
N LEU A 1 -2.12 10.75 -6.61
CA LEU A 1 -2.73 12.05 -6.89
C LEU A 1 -4.06 12.16 -6.13
N ARG A 2 -4.24 13.21 -5.33
CA ARG A 2 -5.42 13.44 -4.51
C ARG A 2 -6.19 14.65 -5.02
N GLU A 3 -7.47 14.78 -4.65
CA GLU A 3 -8.31 15.91 -5.07
C GLU A 3 -7.72 17.27 -4.65
N ASP A 4 -7.21 17.36 -3.43
CA ASP A 4 -6.60 18.57 -2.85
C ASP A 4 -5.10 18.71 -3.15
N ARG A 5 -4.51 17.80 -3.92
CA ARG A 5 -3.08 17.78 -4.30
C ARG A 5 -2.10 17.81 -3.12
N ARG A 6 -2.52 17.32 -1.93
CA ARG A 6 -1.71 17.37 -0.68
C ARG A 6 -0.38 16.61 -0.74
N HIS A 7 -0.22 15.66 -1.66
CA HIS A 7 1.00 14.86 -1.78
C HIS A 7 1.84 15.27 -2.98
N ILE A 8 1.21 15.43 -4.15
CA ILE A 8 1.90 15.79 -5.39
C ILE A 8 0.94 16.63 -6.27
N HIS A 9 1.48 17.56 -7.05
CA HIS A 9 0.74 18.36 -8.01
C HIS A 9 0.73 17.72 -9.40
N ASP A 10 -0.20 18.14 -10.26
CA ASP A 10 -0.37 17.59 -11.61
C ASP A 10 0.91 17.72 -12.44
N ASN A 11 1.62 18.86 -12.33
CA ASN A 11 2.88 19.09 -13.04
C ASN A 11 3.99 18.14 -12.56
N ASP A 12 4.02 17.78 -11.27
CA ASP A 12 5.00 16.82 -10.77
C ASP A 12 4.71 15.41 -11.31
N ALA A 13 3.44 15.02 -11.36
CA ALA A 13 3.03 13.74 -11.93
C ALA A 13 3.39 13.65 -13.41
N ILE A 14 3.14 14.72 -14.19
CA ILE A 14 3.56 14.83 -15.60
C ILE A 14 5.07 14.66 -15.72
N ALA A 15 5.85 15.42 -14.95
CA ALA A 15 7.30 15.41 -15.03
C ALA A 15 7.87 14.02 -14.66
N ILE A 16 7.37 13.38 -13.62
CA ILE A 16 7.81 12.04 -13.18
C ILE A 16 7.53 11.01 -14.28
N ILE A 17 6.31 10.98 -14.83
CA ILE A 17 5.92 10.01 -15.85
C ILE A 17 6.72 10.19 -17.13
N GLN A 18 6.97 11.44 -17.55
CA GLN A 18 7.72 11.73 -18.78
C GLN A 18 9.21 11.52 -18.66
N GLN A 19 9.81 11.70 -17.47
CA GLN A 19 11.25 11.67 -17.28
C GLN A 19 11.78 10.37 -16.67
N SER A 20 10.92 9.56 -16.07
CA SER A 20 11.34 8.30 -15.48
C SER A 20 11.68 7.25 -16.53
N SER A 21 12.81 6.58 -16.35
CA SER A 21 13.15 5.37 -17.09
C SER A 21 12.53 4.09 -16.53
N LEU A 22 11.86 4.20 -15.36
CA LEU A 22 11.19 3.09 -14.69
C LEU A 22 9.68 3.20 -14.91
N PRO A 23 8.95 2.08 -14.93
CA PRO A 23 7.49 2.11 -14.94
C PRO A 23 6.97 2.82 -13.69
N ILE A 24 6.01 3.72 -13.87
CA ILE A 24 5.42 4.49 -12.77
C ILE A 24 4.11 3.85 -12.33
N ASN A 25 4.01 3.57 -11.04
CA ASN A 25 2.77 3.28 -10.36
C ASN A 25 2.26 4.56 -9.69
N LEU A 26 1.13 5.11 -10.18
CA LEU A 26 0.56 6.35 -9.67
C LEU A 26 -0.58 6.06 -8.71
N GLU A 27 -0.37 6.31 -7.41
CA GLU A 27 -1.46 6.27 -6.44
C GLU A 27 -2.44 7.42 -6.68
N CYS A 28 -3.72 7.13 -6.77
CA CYS A 28 -4.75 8.13 -7.03
C CYS A 28 -6.09 7.82 -6.34
N SER A 29 -6.90 8.86 -6.14
CA SER A 29 -8.26 8.69 -5.65
C SER A 29 -9.19 8.16 -6.75
N ILE A 30 -10.33 7.61 -6.33
CA ILE A 30 -11.38 7.11 -7.23
C ILE A 30 -12.32 8.22 -7.74
N ASN A 31 -11.94 9.49 -7.60
CA ASN A 31 -12.70 10.62 -8.11
C ASN A 31 -12.57 10.72 -9.64
N ASN A 32 -13.69 10.97 -10.33
CA ASN A 32 -13.71 10.99 -11.78
C ASN A 32 -12.73 12.01 -12.40
N ASP A 33 -12.61 13.21 -11.81
CA ASP A 33 -11.70 14.25 -12.32
C ASP A 33 -10.23 13.81 -12.21
N ILE A 34 -9.89 13.10 -11.13
CA ILE A 34 -8.55 12.53 -10.93
C ILE A 34 -8.31 11.40 -11.94
N ILE A 35 -9.28 10.52 -12.13
CA ILE A 35 -9.17 9.42 -13.11
C ILE A 35 -9.04 9.96 -14.53
N ASP A 36 -9.72 11.06 -14.88
CA ASP A 36 -9.54 11.72 -16.19
C ASP A 36 -8.12 12.23 -16.40
N ILE A 37 -7.49 12.74 -15.34
CA ILE A 37 -6.09 13.16 -15.38
C ILE A 37 -5.17 11.92 -15.52
N VAL A 38 -5.39 10.87 -14.74
CA VAL A 38 -4.61 9.62 -14.80
C VAL A 38 -4.67 9.00 -16.19
N CYS A 39 -5.86 8.93 -16.82
CA CYS A 39 -6.03 8.44 -18.19
C CYS A 39 -5.25 9.27 -19.24
N LYS A 40 -5.14 10.59 -19.03
CA LYS A 40 -4.31 11.45 -19.90
C LYS A 40 -2.82 11.25 -19.70
N LEU A 41 -2.39 10.97 -18.46
CA LEU A 41 -0.99 10.79 -18.09
C LEU A 41 -0.46 9.41 -18.48
N LYS A 42 -1.31 8.40 -18.55
CA LYS A 42 -0.98 7.01 -18.89
C LYS A 42 0.21 6.45 -18.11
N PRO A 43 0.17 6.41 -16.75
CA PRO A 43 1.18 5.68 -16.00
C PRO A 43 1.14 4.19 -16.35
N ALA A 44 2.18 3.44 -16.05
CA ALA A 44 2.19 2.00 -16.24
C ALA A 44 1.13 1.29 -15.36
N ARG A 45 0.89 1.83 -14.15
CA ARG A 45 -0.12 1.34 -13.21
C ARG A 45 -0.76 2.50 -12.44
N ALA A 46 -2.02 2.34 -12.08
CA ALA A 46 -2.71 3.19 -11.13
C ALA A 46 -3.10 2.37 -9.90
N THR A 47 -2.66 2.79 -8.71
CA THR A 47 -3.13 2.21 -7.44
C THR A 47 -4.26 3.08 -6.88
N LEU A 48 -5.45 2.50 -6.81
CA LEU A 48 -6.64 3.19 -6.29
C LEU A 48 -6.62 3.14 -4.77
N VAL A 49 -6.70 4.32 -4.15
CA VAL A 49 -6.59 4.51 -2.71
C VAL A 49 -7.72 5.39 -2.20
N PRO A 50 -8.13 5.30 -0.92
CA PRO A 50 -9.20 6.11 -0.39
C PRO A 50 -8.81 7.59 -0.33
N GLU A 51 -9.75 8.48 -0.65
CA GLU A 51 -9.62 9.93 -0.50
C GLU A 51 -10.24 10.42 0.81
N ASN A 52 -11.48 10.01 1.05
CA ASN A 52 -12.29 10.45 2.16
C ASN A 52 -12.50 9.33 3.18
N ARG A 53 -12.92 9.70 4.40
CA ARG A 53 -13.23 8.74 5.46
C ARG A 53 -14.35 7.75 5.08
N ASN A 54 -15.25 8.14 4.20
CA ASN A 54 -16.34 7.28 3.73
C ASN A 54 -15.87 6.21 2.71
N GLU A 55 -14.65 6.34 2.22
CA GLU A 55 -14.03 5.38 1.29
C GLU A 55 -13.00 4.49 2.00
N VAL A 56 -12.81 4.69 3.30
CA VAL A 56 -11.84 3.98 4.14
C VAL A 56 -12.54 2.90 4.93
N THR A 57 -11.95 1.72 4.98
CA THR A 57 -12.33 0.67 5.93
C THR A 57 -11.95 1.05 7.36
N THR A 58 -12.33 0.27 8.33
CA THR A 58 -11.94 0.46 9.74
C THR A 58 -10.43 0.39 9.96
N GLU A 59 -9.68 -0.22 9.04
CA GLU A 59 -8.22 -0.42 9.13
C GLU A 59 -7.41 0.50 8.23
N GLY A 60 -8.02 1.10 7.21
CA GLY A 60 -7.41 2.13 6.38
C GLY A 60 -7.28 1.82 4.89
N GLY A 61 -7.63 0.62 4.44
CA GLY A 61 -7.74 0.26 3.03
C GLY A 61 -8.97 0.84 2.35
N LEU A 62 -9.01 0.78 1.03
CA LEU A 62 -10.16 1.20 0.22
C LEU A 62 -11.38 0.31 0.53
N ASP A 63 -12.53 0.91 0.77
CA ASP A 63 -13.79 0.18 0.92
C ASP A 63 -14.30 -0.29 -0.46
N VAL A 64 -13.79 -1.43 -0.89
CA VAL A 64 -14.13 -2.04 -2.17
C VAL A 64 -15.61 -2.42 -2.22
N LYS A 65 -16.15 -2.95 -1.12
CA LYS A 65 -17.54 -3.40 -1.05
C LYS A 65 -18.51 -2.24 -1.18
N GLY A 66 -18.29 -1.16 -0.43
CA GLY A 66 -19.13 0.05 -0.46
C GLY A 66 -19.01 0.84 -1.77
N ASN A 67 -17.91 0.69 -2.50
CA ASN A 67 -17.64 1.41 -3.74
C ASN A 67 -17.64 0.52 -5.00
N TYR A 68 -18.16 -0.72 -4.93
CA TYR A 68 -17.99 -1.74 -5.97
C TYR A 68 -18.40 -1.25 -7.37
N GLU A 69 -19.60 -0.72 -7.52
CA GLU A 69 -20.10 -0.23 -8.83
C GLU A 69 -19.31 0.98 -9.37
N LYS A 70 -18.81 1.83 -8.46
CA LYS A 70 -17.96 2.97 -8.83
C LYS A 70 -16.60 2.47 -9.28
N LEU A 71 -16.02 1.53 -8.54
CA LEU A 71 -14.73 0.91 -8.86
C LEU A 71 -14.78 0.20 -10.21
N GLN A 72 -15.82 -0.58 -10.49
CA GLN A 72 -15.96 -1.24 -11.79
C GLN A 72 -15.82 -0.23 -12.94
N LYS A 73 -16.57 0.88 -12.90
CA LYS A 73 -16.52 1.93 -13.93
C LYS A 73 -15.16 2.61 -14.05
N VAL A 74 -14.50 2.81 -12.91
CA VAL A 74 -13.16 3.44 -12.87
C VAL A 74 -12.13 2.49 -13.46
N ILE A 75 -12.19 1.20 -13.11
CA ILE A 75 -11.28 0.16 -13.58
C ILE A 75 -11.45 -0.03 -15.09
N ASP A 76 -12.69 -0.19 -15.57
CA ASP A 76 -12.98 -0.30 -17.00
C ASP A 76 -12.35 0.87 -17.79
N LYS A 77 -12.52 2.10 -17.28
CA LYS A 77 -11.97 3.31 -17.91
C LYS A 77 -10.43 3.33 -17.91
N LEU A 78 -9.78 2.85 -16.85
CA LEU A 78 -8.31 2.73 -16.79
C LEU A 78 -7.83 1.68 -17.77
N HIS A 79 -8.47 0.51 -17.85
CA HIS A 79 -8.16 -0.57 -18.81
C HIS A 79 -8.34 -0.11 -20.26
N GLU A 80 -9.41 0.66 -20.59
CA GLU A 80 -9.59 1.26 -21.92
C GLU A 80 -8.42 2.20 -22.32
N ASN A 81 -7.68 2.71 -21.34
CA ASN A 81 -6.49 3.54 -21.54
C ASN A 81 -5.16 2.77 -21.40
N GLU A 82 -5.21 1.43 -21.34
CA GLU A 82 -4.05 0.53 -21.23
C GLU A 82 -3.23 0.76 -19.95
N ILE A 83 -3.91 1.05 -18.83
CA ILE A 83 -3.31 1.28 -17.51
C ILE A 83 -3.62 0.07 -16.62
N GLU A 84 -2.58 -0.62 -16.10
CA GLU A 84 -2.77 -1.67 -15.08
C GLU A 84 -3.39 -1.06 -13.81
N VAL A 85 -4.25 -1.81 -13.13
CA VAL A 85 -4.92 -1.34 -11.91
C VAL A 85 -4.48 -2.14 -10.70
N SER A 86 -4.26 -1.43 -9.60
CA SER A 86 -4.03 -1.97 -8.26
C SER A 86 -5.04 -1.38 -7.28
N LEU A 87 -5.51 -2.19 -6.32
CA LEU A 87 -6.36 -1.71 -5.23
C LEU A 87 -5.58 -1.76 -3.91
N PHE A 88 -5.53 -0.65 -3.19
CA PHE A 88 -4.96 -0.58 -1.84
C PHE A 88 -6.01 -1.03 -0.82
N ILE A 89 -5.88 -2.25 -0.30
CA ILE A 89 -6.89 -2.94 0.52
C ILE A 89 -6.32 -3.50 1.82
N ASP A 90 -7.17 -3.67 2.80
CA ASP A 90 -6.81 -4.44 3.99
C ASP A 90 -6.69 -5.94 3.69
N PRO A 91 -5.88 -6.70 4.47
CA PRO A 91 -5.70 -8.13 4.29
C PRO A 91 -6.95 -8.91 4.74
N ASN A 92 -7.99 -8.89 3.92
CA ASN A 92 -9.30 -9.49 4.16
C ASN A 92 -9.72 -10.36 2.98
N GLU A 93 -10.12 -11.62 3.25
CA GLU A 93 -10.43 -12.61 2.21
C GLU A 93 -11.61 -12.17 1.31
N GLU A 94 -12.70 -11.64 1.90
CA GLU A 94 -13.87 -11.15 1.14
C GLU A 94 -13.47 -10.02 0.18
N ILE A 95 -12.64 -9.10 0.64
CA ILE A 95 -12.21 -7.95 -0.16
C ILE A 95 -11.29 -8.39 -1.30
N ILE A 96 -10.43 -9.39 -1.09
CA ILE A 96 -9.56 -9.96 -2.13
C ILE A 96 -10.40 -10.67 -3.20
N GLU A 97 -11.42 -11.42 -2.80
CA GLU A 97 -12.35 -12.05 -3.75
C GLU A 97 -13.10 -11.02 -4.58
N LEU A 98 -13.61 -9.96 -3.97
CA LEU A 98 -14.24 -8.84 -4.69
C LEU A 98 -13.26 -8.13 -5.63
N SER A 99 -12.01 -7.94 -5.20
CA SER A 99 -10.96 -7.34 -6.05
C SER A 99 -10.67 -8.20 -7.28
N SER A 100 -10.65 -9.53 -7.12
CA SER A 100 -10.48 -10.45 -8.24
C SER A 100 -11.67 -10.40 -9.23
N GLN A 101 -12.90 -10.21 -8.72
CA GLN A 101 -14.09 -10.08 -9.58
C GLN A 101 -14.09 -8.75 -10.36
N LEU A 102 -13.40 -7.72 -9.87
CA LEU A 102 -13.19 -6.45 -10.57
C LEU A 102 -12.09 -6.54 -11.66
N GLU A 103 -11.48 -7.71 -11.85
CA GLU A 103 -10.47 -7.99 -12.88
C GLU A 103 -9.22 -7.08 -12.81
N VAL A 104 -8.83 -6.64 -11.60
CA VAL A 104 -7.58 -5.89 -11.40
C VAL A 104 -6.36 -6.80 -11.50
N GLU A 105 -5.21 -6.25 -11.91
CA GLU A 105 -3.96 -7.01 -12.01
C GLU A 105 -3.26 -7.16 -10.67
N PHE A 106 -3.36 -6.14 -9.82
CA PHE A 106 -2.67 -6.08 -8.54
C PHE A 106 -3.64 -5.80 -7.38
N ILE A 107 -3.23 -6.25 -6.22
CA ILE A 107 -3.65 -5.66 -4.94
C ILE A 107 -2.43 -5.22 -4.16
N GLU A 108 -2.55 -4.12 -3.43
CA GLU A 108 -1.57 -3.70 -2.42
C GLU A 108 -2.18 -3.93 -1.04
N LEU A 109 -1.61 -4.86 -0.27
CA LEU A 109 -2.04 -5.16 1.09
C LEU A 109 -1.57 -4.06 2.05
N HIS A 110 -2.51 -3.44 2.74
CA HIS A 110 -2.26 -2.44 3.77
C HIS A 110 -1.57 -3.05 4.98
N THR A 111 -0.33 -2.64 5.26
CA THR A 111 0.47 -3.16 6.38
C THR A 111 0.49 -2.24 7.61
N GLY A 112 -0.37 -1.22 7.65
CA GLY A 112 -0.38 -0.21 8.73
C GLY A 112 -0.67 -0.80 10.11
N THR A 113 -1.67 -1.69 10.22
CA THR A 113 -1.99 -2.38 11.48
C THR A 113 -0.79 -3.18 12.00
N PHE A 114 -0.14 -3.96 11.12
CA PHE A 114 1.11 -4.66 11.43
C PHE A 114 2.21 -3.69 11.91
N ALA A 115 2.44 -2.62 11.18
CA ALA A 115 3.49 -1.64 11.48
C ALA A 115 3.26 -0.92 12.81
N ASN A 116 2.02 -0.56 13.11
CA ASN A 116 1.62 0.06 14.38
C ASN A 116 1.85 -0.89 15.56
N ILE A 117 1.41 -2.13 15.48
CA ILE A 117 1.63 -3.14 16.52
C ILE A 117 3.14 -3.39 16.71
N TYR A 118 3.90 -3.49 15.62
CA TYR A 118 5.35 -3.65 15.66
C TYR A 118 6.02 -2.48 16.38
N ALA A 119 5.65 -1.25 16.06
CA ALA A 119 6.21 -0.06 16.69
C ALA A 119 5.87 0.01 18.19
N MET A 120 4.64 -0.29 18.60
CA MET A 120 4.24 -0.35 20.00
C MET A 120 4.99 -1.43 20.80
N LEU A 121 5.34 -2.54 20.16
CA LEU A 121 6.03 -3.66 20.82
C LEU A 121 7.56 -3.47 20.89
N HIS A 122 8.18 -2.92 19.84
CA HIS A 122 9.62 -2.94 19.63
C HIS A 122 10.31 -1.58 19.68
N SER A 123 9.55 -0.46 19.84
CA SER A 123 10.10 0.88 19.99
C SER A 123 9.67 1.51 21.32
N ASN A 124 10.07 2.75 21.54
CA ASN A 124 9.63 3.55 22.68
C ASN A 124 8.29 4.28 22.43
N LEU A 125 7.59 4.00 21.34
CA LEU A 125 6.35 4.68 20.95
C LEU A 125 5.31 4.64 22.09
N ALA A 126 5.14 3.48 22.73
CA ALA A 126 4.23 3.31 23.87
C ALA A 126 4.50 4.20 25.08
N GLN A 127 5.69 4.81 25.16
CA GLN A 127 6.10 5.71 26.24
C GLN A 127 6.02 7.19 25.85
N THR A 128 5.51 7.50 24.68
CA THR A 128 5.41 8.87 24.15
C THR A 128 3.95 9.33 24.10
N HIS A 129 3.73 10.64 23.90
CA HIS A 129 2.39 11.18 23.65
C HIS A 129 1.78 10.80 22.30
N HIS A 130 2.55 10.10 21.46
CA HIS A 130 2.08 9.49 20.20
C HIS A 130 1.69 8.02 20.37
N SER A 131 1.63 7.51 21.62
CA SER A 131 1.15 6.14 21.89
C SER A 131 -0.23 5.92 21.28
N ILE A 132 -0.41 4.73 20.69
CA ILE A 132 -1.68 4.33 20.08
C ILE A 132 -2.54 3.70 21.19
N LYS A 133 -3.56 4.41 21.63
CA LYS A 133 -4.39 4.04 22.79
C LYS A 133 -4.96 2.63 22.69
N GLU A 134 -5.44 2.23 21.51
CA GLU A 134 -6.02 0.92 21.25
C GLU A 134 -4.98 -0.21 21.30
N LEU A 135 -3.70 0.15 21.30
CA LEU A 135 -2.55 -0.75 21.39
C LEU A 135 -1.76 -0.60 22.71
N GLU A 136 -2.29 0.11 23.71
CA GLU A 136 -1.74 0.15 25.06
C GLU A 136 -2.04 -1.15 25.81
N LEU A 137 -1.42 -2.23 25.37
CA LEU A 137 -1.64 -3.60 25.80
C LEU A 137 -0.39 -4.21 26.43
N SER A 138 -0.54 -5.35 27.08
CA SER A 138 0.60 -6.12 27.56
C SER A 138 1.50 -6.59 26.39
N LYS A 139 2.80 -6.77 26.66
CA LYS A 139 3.73 -7.29 25.64
C LYS A 139 3.28 -8.62 25.05
N ASN A 140 2.65 -9.48 25.85
CA ASN A 140 2.15 -10.77 25.36
C ASN A 140 0.98 -10.60 24.39
N GLU A 141 0.06 -9.71 24.69
CA GLU A 141 -1.08 -9.39 23.80
C GLU A 141 -0.59 -8.73 22.49
N LEU A 142 0.37 -7.78 22.58
CA LEU A 142 0.97 -7.19 21.39
C LEU A 142 1.67 -8.24 20.52
N LYS A 143 2.42 -9.19 21.11
CA LYS A 143 3.03 -10.31 20.37
C LYS A 143 1.98 -11.18 19.67
N ASN A 144 0.88 -11.51 20.37
CA ASN A 144 -0.20 -12.30 19.79
C ASN A 144 -0.87 -11.57 18.63
N ARG A 145 -1.14 -10.27 18.78
CA ARG A 145 -1.69 -9.43 17.71
C ARG A 145 -0.73 -9.29 16.52
N LEU A 146 0.58 -9.14 16.78
CA LEU A 146 1.60 -9.09 15.74
C LEU A 146 1.62 -10.39 14.92
N ASN A 147 1.66 -11.53 15.60
CA ASN A 147 1.64 -12.83 14.93
C ASN A 147 0.35 -13.04 14.12
N LYS A 148 -0.79 -12.57 14.67
CA LYS A 148 -2.08 -12.62 13.96
C LYS A 148 -2.05 -11.78 12.70
N SER A 149 -1.59 -10.52 12.76
CA SER A 149 -1.53 -9.62 11.61
C SER A 149 -0.58 -10.15 10.51
N ILE A 150 0.57 -10.73 10.88
CA ILE A 150 1.46 -11.37 9.91
C ILE A 150 0.76 -12.56 9.23
N LYS A 151 0.05 -13.37 10.01
CA LYS A 151 -0.68 -14.52 9.46
C LYS A 151 -1.81 -14.09 8.53
N GLU A 152 -2.53 -13.02 8.84
CA GLU A 152 -3.56 -12.42 7.99
C GLU A 152 -2.96 -11.97 6.65
N ILE A 153 -1.84 -11.25 6.67
CA ILE A 153 -1.13 -10.86 5.44
C ILE A 153 -0.69 -12.09 4.64
N GLN A 154 -0.15 -13.12 5.29
CA GLN A 154 0.28 -14.36 4.62
C GLN A 154 -0.90 -15.11 3.97
N THR A 155 -2.03 -15.26 4.69
CA THR A 155 -3.19 -15.98 4.15
C THR A 155 -3.83 -15.19 3.01
N SER A 156 -3.91 -13.87 3.14
CA SER A 156 -4.38 -12.95 2.11
C SER A 156 -3.53 -13.00 0.85
N SER A 157 -2.20 -12.95 1.00
CA SER A 157 -1.27 -13.06 -0.14
C SER A 157 -1.43 -14.41 -0.88
N LYS A 158 -1.60 -15.51 -0.14
CA LYS A 158 -1.82 -16.84 -0.74
C LYS A 158 -3.15 -16.93 -1.49
N LEU A 159 -4.21 -16.34 -0.92
CA LEU A 159 -5.52 -16.30 -1.59
C LEU A 159 -5.43 -15.47 -2.88
N ALA A 160 -4.83 -14.29 -2.81
CA ALA A 160 -4.64 -13.42 -3.97
C ALA A 160 -3.92 -14.14 -5.13
N LYS A 161 -2.83 -14.83 -4.83
CA LYS A 161 -2.11 -15.64 -5.83
C LYS A 161 -2.96 -16.76 -6.43
N LYS A 162 -3.81 -17.43 -5.64
CA LYS A 162 -4.76 -18.44 -6.14
C LYS A 162 -5.81 -17.85 -7.10
N LEU A 163 -6.15 -16.59 -6.89
CA LEU A 163 -7.07 -15.82 -7.72
C LEU A 163 -6.37 -15.10 -8.89
N ASN A 164 -5.09 -15.41 -9.16
CA ASN A 164 -4.25 -14.82 -10.20
C ASN A 164 -3.96 -13.32 -10.03
N LEU A 165 -4.11 -12.77 -8.83
CA LEU A 165 -3.71 -11.41 -8.52
C LEU A 165 -2.20 -11.35 -8.19
N LYS A 166 -1.53 -10.31 -8.66
CA LYS A 166 -0.19 -9.94 -8.19
C LYS A 166 -0.31 -9.20 -6.88
N VAL A 167 0.64 -9.41 -5.97
CA VAL A 167 0.55 -8.89 -4.60
C VAL A 167 1.67 -7.91 -4.32
N ALA A 168 1.30 -6.67 -4.04
CA ALA A 168 2.14 -5.68 -3.40
C ALA A 168 1.79 -5.56 -1.90
N ALA A 169 2.67 -4.98 -1.11
CA ALA A 169 2.41 -4.63 0.29
C ALA A 169 3.07 -3.30 0.64
N GLY A 170 2.37 -2.47 1.40
CA GLY A 170 2.84 -1.15 1.75
C GLY A 170 2.15 -0.53 2.95
N HIS A 171 2.58 0.68 3.28
CA HIS A 171 2.17 1.51 4.40
C HIS A 171 2.79 1.11 5.75
N GLY A 172 3.64 1.99 6.30
CA GLY A 172 4.28 1.83 7.62
C GLY A 172 5.50 0.92 7.63
N LEU A 173 5.93 0.39 6.47
CA LEU A 173 7.14 -0.41 6.38
C LEU A 173 8.40 0.45 6.54
N ASN A 174 9.39 -0.11 7.26
CA ASN A 174 10.66 0.55 7.56
C ASN A 174 11.79 -0.47 7.73
N TYR A 175 13.02 0.01 7.98
CA TYR A 175 14.22 -0.82 8.11
C TYR A 175 14.18 -1.84 9.26
N GLN A 176 13.28 -1.69 10.23
CA GLN A 176 13.17 -2.59 11.37
C GLN A 176 12.16 -3.72 11.14
N ASN A 177 11.07 -3.43 10.42
CA ASN A 177 9.93 -4.34 10.30
C ASN A 177 9.80 -4.99 8.90
N VAL A 178 10.43 -4.42 7.87
CA VAL A 178 10.24 -4.85 6.47
C VAL A 178 10.59 -6.32 6.23
N LYS A 179 11.59 -6.85 6.92
CA LYS A 179 12.04 -8.24 6.73
C LYS A 179 10.95 -9.27 7.00
N LEU A 180 10.04 -8.99 7.94
CA LEU A 180 8.92 -9.90 8.26
C LEU A 180 7.91 -10.01 7.12
N ILE A 181 7.77 -8.95 6.32
CA ILE A 181 6.85 -8.90 5.19
C ILE A 181 7.53 -9.37 3.90
N SER A 182 8.79 -8.97 3.67
CA SER A 182 9.53 -9.38 2.45
C SER A 182 9.78 -10.90 2.38
N GLN A 183 9.70 -11.62 3.49
CA GLN A 183 9.83 -13.08 3.54
C GLN A 183 8.56 -13.83 3.14
N ILE A 184 7.46 -13.14 2.86
CA ILE A 184 6.22 -13.75 2.35
C ILE A 184 6.38 -13.96 0.84
N PRO A 185 6.48 -15.20 0.36
CA PRO A 185 6.91 -15.48 -1.02
C PRO A 185 5.89 -15.04 -2.09
N GLU A 186 4.65 -14.83 -1.70
CA GLU A 186 3.59 -14.36 -2.60
C GLU A 186 3.62 -12.85 -2.84
N ILE A 187 4.35 -12.08 -2.01
CA ILE A 187 4.50 -10.63 -2.17
C ILE A 187 5.63 -10.35 -3.16
N GLU A 188 5.29 -9.71 -4.28
CA GLU A 188 6.22 -9.42 -5.38
C GLU A 188 6.78 -8.00 -5.32
N GLU A 189 6.08 -7.08 -4.65
CA GLU A 189 6.41 -5.65 -4.62
C GLU A 189 6.20 -5.08 -3.20
N LEU A 190 7.08 -4.16 -2.78
CA LEU A 190 6.96 -3.43 -1.54
C LEU A 190 6.95 -1.94 -1.79
N ASN A 191 5.89 -1.25 -1.33
CA ASN A 191 5.74 0.19 -1.46
C ASN A 191 6.21 0.88 -0.18
N ILE A 192 7.44 1.45 -0.23
CA ILE A 192 8.13 2.03 0.92
C ILE A 192 8.64 3.43 0.55
N GLY A 193 8.05 4.46 1.13
CA GLY A 193 8.44 5.86 0.85
C GLY A 193 9.06 6.55 2.06
N GLN A 194 8.25 6.90 3.06
CA GLN A 194 8.62 7.77 4.16
C GLN A 194 9.91 7.36 4.89
N SER A 195 10.06 6.08 5.23
CA SER A 195 11.23 5.61 5.98
C SER A 195 12.53 5.73 5.18
N ILE A 196 12.49 5.54 3.86
CA ILE A 196 13.63 5.72 2.97
C ILE A 196 14.00 7.20 2.89
N ILE A 197 13.03 8.09 2.70
CA ILE A 197 13.25 9.54 2.65
C ILE A 197 13.78 10.05 3.99
N ALA A 198 13.19 9.66 5.12
CA ALA A 198 13.66 10.06 6.44
C ALA A 198 15.12 9.63 6.68
N ARG A 199 15.49 8.40 6.33
CA ARG A 199 16.88 7.93 6.43
C ARG A 199 17.82 8.65 5.49
N SER A 200 17.35 9.02 4.31
CA SER A 200 18.17 9.71 3.30
C SER A 200 18.68 11.08 3.75
N VAL A 201 18.01 11.73 4.69
CA VAL A 201 18.46 12.99 5.30
C VAL A 201 19.82 12.83 6.00
N PHE A 202 20.11 11.64 6.52
CA PHE A 202 21.35 11.35 7.26
C PHE A 202 22.45 10.75 6.37
N ILE A 203 22.08 9.90 5.41
CA ILE A 203 23.06 9.07 4.66
C ILE A 203 23.00 9.25 3.15
N GLY A 204 22.12 10.10 2.65
CA GLY A 204 21.86 10.31 1.23
C GLY A 204 20.90 9.26 0.64
N LEU A 205 20.15 9.64 -0.40
CA LEU A 205 19.07 8.82 -0.98
C LEU A 205 19.59 7.49 -1.55
N SER A 206 20.71 7.53 -2.27
CA SER A 206 21.28 6.32 -2.89
C SER A 206 21.61 5.25 -1.85
N GLN A 207 22.26 5.64 -0.74
CA GLN A 207 22.62 4.70 0.32
C GLN A 207 21.37 4.19 1.06
N ALA A 208 20.39 5.07 1.32
CA ALA A 208 19.13 4.65 1.94
C ALA A 208 18.39 3.58 1.11
N ILE A 209 18.36 3.74 -0.21
CA ILE A 209 17.77 2.74 -1.12
C ILE A 209 18.58 1.43 -1.11
N ILE A 210 19.90 1.51 -1.15
CA ILE A 210 20.77 0.32 -1.11
C ILE A 210 20.53 -0.47 0.18
N ASP A 211 20.57 0.21 1.33
CA ASP A 211 20.32 -0.42 2.64
C ASP A 211 18.95 -1.10 2.69
N MET A 212 17.90 -0.47 2.16
CA MET A 212 16.57 -1.07 2.11
C MET A 212 16.53 -2.30 1.18
N LYS A 213 17.15 -2.21 0.01
CA LYS A 213 17.23 -3.33 -0.95
C LYS A 213 18.00 -4.52 -0.37
N GLU A 214 19.00 -4.31 0.47
CA GLU A 214 19.72 -5.38 1.14
C GLU A 214 18.84 -6.11 2.18
N LEU A 215 17.98 -5.38 2.90
CA LEU A 215 17.07 -5.97 3.88
C LEU A 215 15.95 -6.83 3.27
N ILE A 216 15.53 -6.51 2.05
CA ILE A 216 14.43 -7.21 1.38
C ILE A 216 14.89 -8.34 0.46
N LYS A 217 16.22 -8.49 0.25
CA LYS A 217 16.74 -9.67 -0.46
C LYS A 217 16.40 -10.93 0.32
N ASN A 218 15.75 -11.86 -0.34
CA ASN A 218 15.61 -13.21 0.16
C ASN A 218 16.94 -13.93 -0.14
N ASP A 219 17.56 -14.49 0.90
CA ASP A 219 18.76 -15.33 0.81
C ASP A 219 18.42 -16.64 0.06
#